data_d418c8811076cd3fca789dc841fb824a
#
_entry.id   d418c8811076cd3fca789dc841fb824a
#
_cell.length_a   1.000
_cell.length_b   1.000
_cell.length_c   1.000
_cell.angle_alpha   90.00
_cell.angle_beta   90.00
_cell.angle_gamma   90.00
#
_symmetry.space_group_name_H-M   'P 1'
#
loop_
_entity.id
_entity.type
_entity.pdbx_description
1 polymer ?
#
loop_
_entity_poly.entity_id
_entity_poly.type
_entity_poly.pdbx_seq_one_letter_code
_entity_poly.pdbx_strand_id
1 'polypeptide(L)'
;MNAPAAPAKKPAGRAGRNLELPKHLKAYKGVWVFIEHDRGHVHSVSWELLGEARKLADTLGSRVGIAVLGGANEPLEQFAAEAFTYGADDAYIVHDPVLQGYRNEPFTKGLTDLVNRHQPEILLLGATSMGRDLAGSVATTLLTGLTADCTELNIDPASRALAATRPTFGGSLLCTIMTLAYRPQMATVRPRVMPMPLRDAERTGNIVHGTLGMVETDIVTRLLDFIPDASSNRINLPYADVIVSGGKGLKSPENFQLAFELANVLGGEVGATRPCVQAGWVEGERQVGQTGKTVRPKLYIAAGISGAIQHRVGMESADVIVAINTDPNAPIFDFAHYGIVGNALQVLPALKQAFVEHLTRRREQAA
;
A
#
# COMPACT_ATOMS: atom_id res chain seq x y z
N MET A 1 19.92 48.84 -20.33
CA MET A 1 18.57 48.51 -20.87
C MET A 1 18.64 47.04 -21.27
N ASN A 2 18.16 46.14 -20.39
CA ASN A 2 18.12 44.70 -20.67
C ASN A 2 16.75 44.38 -21.24
N ALA A 3 16.73 43.80 -22.44
CA ALA A 3 15.50 43.34 -23.07
C ALA A 3 14.91 42.11 -22.27
N PRO A 4 13.58 42.01 -22.18
CA PRO A 4 12.98 40.88 -21.48
C PRO A 4 13.19 39.56 -22.26
N ALA A 5 13.57 38.50 -21.54
CA ALA A 5 13.74 37.18 -22.09
C ALA A 5 12.41 36.66 -22.66
N ALA A 6 12.46 36.12 -23.87
CA ALA A 6 11.31 35.48 -24.52
C ALA A 6 10.80 34.30 -23.73
N PRO A 7 9.47 34.04 -23.68
CA PRO A 7 8.93 32.90 -22.95
C PRO A 7 9.38 31.61 -23.59
N ALA A 8 9.84 30.66 -22.73
CA ALA A 8 10.25 29.34 -23.13
C ALA A 8 9.10 28.61 -23.86
N LYS A 9 9.34 28.20 -25.11
CA LYS A 9 8.41 27.37 -25.88
C LYS A 9 8.14 26.06 -25.10
N LYS A 10 6.87 25.84 -24.77
CA LYS A 10 6.41 24.52 -24.27
C LYS A 10 6.89 23.44 -25.27
N PRO A 11 7.46 22.31 -24.79
CA PRO A 11 7.83 21.24 -25.70
C PRO A 11 6.58 20.82 -26.45
N ALA A 12 6.67 20.78 -27.78
CA ALA A 12 5.61 20.27 -28.65
C ALA A 12 5.31 18.84 -28.22
N GLY A 13 4.13 18.61 -27.65
CA GLY A 13 3.64 17.28 -27.35
C GLY A 13 3.73 16.47 -28.63
N ARG A 14 4.39 15.30 -28.59
CA ARG A 14 4.33 14.34 -29.69
C ARG A 14 2.85 14.14 -30.00
N ALA A 15 2.45 14.56 -31.21
CA ALA A 15 1.11 14.34 -31.73
C ALA A 15 0.75 12.89 -31.48
N GLY A 16 -0.33 12.65 -30.70
CA GLY A 16 -0.75 11.33 -30.29
C GLY A 16 -0.89 10.47 -31.52
N ARG A 17 -0.09 9.40 -31.62
CA ARG A 17 -0.49 8.26 -32.40
C ARG A 17 -1.82 7.85 -31.81
N ASN A 18 -2.90 7.93 -32.58
CA ASN A 18 -4.15 7.24 -32.30
C ASN A 18 -3.80 5.74 -32.34
N LEU A 19 -3.31 5.21 -31.24
CA LEU A 19 -3.09 3.79 -31.04
C LEU A 19 -4.46 3.19 -30.79
N GLU A 20 -5.22 2.96 -31.88
CA GLU A 20 -6.40 2.11 -31.75
C GLU A 20 -5.95 0.76 -31.19
N LEU A 21 -6.56 0.40 -30.06
CA LEU A 21 -6.37 -0.92 -29.48
C LEU A 21 -6.69 -1.98 -30.54
N PRO A 22 -5.81 -2.99 -30.72
CA PRO A 22 -6.10 -4.15 -31.55
C PRO A 22 -7.49 -4.73 -31.24
N LYS A 23 -8.23 -5.19 -32.25
CA LYS A 23 -9.62 -5.64 -32.07
C LYS A 23 -9.77 -6.69 -30.94
N HIS A 24 -8.81 -7.62 -30.82
CA HIS A 24 -8.81 -8.66 -29.78
C HIS A 24 -8.65 -8.10 -28.36
N LEU A 25 -8.02 -6.93 -28.19
CA LEU A 25 -7.86 -6.28 -26.88
C LEU A 25 -9.06 -5.42 -26.49
N LYS A 26 -9.95 -5.11 -27.43
CA LYS A 26 -11.21 -4.38 -27.13
C LYS A 26 -12.21 -5.25 -26.34
N ALA A 27 -12.01 -6.56 -26.29
CA ALA A 27 -12.83 -7.49 -25.49
C ALA A 27 -12.53 -7.42 -23.99
N TYR A 28 -11.32 -6.96 -23.63
CA TYR A 28 -10.90 -6.85 -22.24
C TYR A 28 -11.72 -5.79 -21.50
N LYS A 29 -12.35 -6.18 -20.36
CA LYS A 29 -13.20 -5.31 -19.55
C LYS A 29 -13.09 -5.66 -18.07
N GLY A 30 -13.30 -4.67 -17.22
CA GLY A 30 -13.27 -4.83 -15.78
C GLY A 30 -11.91 -4.49 -15.16
N VAL A 31 -11.97 -4.12 -13.90
CA VAL A 31 -10.80 -3.82 -13.07
C VAL A 31 -10.69 -4.92 -12.02
N TRP A 32 -9.58 -5.64 -12.05
CA TRP A 32 -9.35 -6.75 -11.14
C TRP A 32 -8.33 -6.42 -10.08
N VAL A 33 -8.55 -6.99 -8.90
CA VAL A 33 -7.60 -6.97 -7.78
C VAL A 33 -7.22 -8.41 -7.44
N PHE A 34 -5.93 -8.68 -7.34
CA PHE A 34 -5.45 -9.92 -6.74
C PHE A 34 -5.55 -9.80 -5.22
N ILE A 35 -6.29 -10.71 -4.59
CA ILE A 35 -6.40 -10.78 -3.12
C ILE A 35 -5.22 -11.55 -2.58
N GLU A 36 -4.29 -10.81 -1.97
CA GLU A 36 -3.14 -11.38 -1.30
C GLU A 36 -3.53 -11.84 0.10
N HIS A 37 -3.27 -13.08 0.42
CA HIS A 37 -3.48 -13.64 1.74
C HIS A 37 -2.34 -14.58 2.16
N ASP A 38 -2.17 -14.73 3.45
CA ASP A 38 -1.25 -15.70 4.05
C ASP A 38 -1.90 -16.26 5.31
N ARG A 39 -1.97 -17.60 5.40
CA ARG A 39 -2.47 -18.36 6.56
C ARG A 39 -3.80 -17.88 7.11
N GLY A 40 -4.76 -17.72 6.26
CA GLY A 40 -6.12 -17.33 6.63
C GLY A 40 -6.31 -15.84 6.89
N HIS A 41 -5.30 -15.01 6.62
CA HIS A 41 -5.39 -13.55 6.77
C HIS A 41 -5.14 -12.85 5.44
N VAL A 42 -6.07 -12.00 5.04
CA VAL A 42 -5.92 -11.15 3.86
C VAL A 42 -5.04 -9.94 4.20
N HIS A 43 -4.09 -9.65 3.34
CA HIS A 43 -3.26 -8.46 3.47
C HIS A 43 -4.08 -7.19 3.19
N SER A 44 -4.00 -6.19 4.06
CA SER A 44 -4.84 -4.97 3.99
C SER A 44 -4.75 -4.21 2.66
N VAL A 45 -3.62 -4.32 1.95
CA VAL A 45 -3.45 -3.70 0.63
C VAL A 45 -4.52 -4.17 -0.36
N SER A 46 -5.01 -5.41 -0.23
CA SER A 46 -6.07 -5.94 -1.08
C SER A 46 -7.36 -5.14 -0.94
N TRP A 47 -7.69 -4.73 0.29
CA TRP A 47 -8.87 -3.91 0.57
C TRP A 47 -8.68 -2.46 0.09
N GLU A 48 -7.49 -1.87 0.32
CA GLU A 48 -7.14 -0.56 -0.22
C GLU A 48 -7.30 -0.51 -1.74
N LEU A 49 -6.81 -1.57 -2.42
CA LEU A 49 -6.90 -1.71 -3.87
C LEU A 49 -8.33 -1.88 -4.37
N LEU A 50 -9.23 -2.52 -3.61
CA LEU A 50 -10.64 -2.60 -3.97
C LEU A 50 -11.31 -1.23 -3.99
N GLY A 51 -11.01 -0.37 -3.02
CA GLY A 51 -11.48 1.02 -3.03
C GLY A 51 -11.03 1.79 -4.26
N GLU A 52 -9.78 1.59 -4.67
CA GLU A 52 -9.25 2.24 -5.85
C GLU A 52 -9.78 1.62 -7.15
N ALA A 53 -9.87 0.29 -7.21
CA ALA A 53 -10.47 -0.43 -8.34
C ALA A 53 -11.92 0.00 -8.59
N ARG A 54 -12.70 0.27 -7.52
CA ARG A 54 -14.08 0.76 -7.66
C ARG A 54 -14.13 2.12 -8.35
N LYS A 55 -13.27 3.08 -7.96
CA LYS A 55 -13.18 4.40 -8.61
C LYS A 55 -12.79 4.29 -10.08
N LEU A 56 -11.79 3.45 -10.39
CA LEU A 56 -11.37 3.21 -11.77
C LEU A 56 -12.47 2.55 -12.59
N ALA A 57 -13.15 1.54 -12.04
CA ALA A 57 -14.23 0.84 -12.69
C ALA A 57 -15.46 1.73 -12.94
N ASP A 58 -15.80 2.61 -12.00
CA ASP A 58 -16.88 3.58 -12.15
C ASP A 58 -16.58 4.57 -13.29
N THR A 59 -15.32 5.03 -13.37
CA THR A 59 -14.85 5.91 -14.45
C THR A 59 -14.92 5.20 -15.82
N LEU A 60 -14.64 3.89 -15.86
CA LEU A 60 -14.68 3.08 -17.08
C LEU A 60 -16.09 2.56 -17.41
N GLY A 61 -17.06 2.69 -16.52
CA GLY A 61 -18.37 2.06 -16.65
C GLY A 61 -18.28 0.53 -16.68
N SER A 62 -17.44 -0.05 -15.81
CA SER A 62 -17.13 -1.48 -15.78
C SER A 62 -17.28 -2.07 -14.37
N ARG A 63 -17.07 -3.38 -14.23
CA ARG A 63 -17.19 -4.13 -12.96
C ARG A 63 -15.85 -4.29 -12.30
N VAL A 64 -15.87 -4.47 -10.97
CA VAL A 64 -14.71 -4.85 -10.17
C VAL A 64 -14.72 -6.35 -9.95
N GLY A 65 -13.64 -7.01 -10.39
CA GLY A 65 -13.40 -8.43 -10.11
C GLY A 65 -12.30 -8.62 -9.09
N ILE A 66 -12.30 -9.75 -8.42
CA ILE A 66 -11.17 -10.21 -7.62
C ILE A 66 -10.68 -11.56 -8.11
N ALA A 67 -9.38 -11.79 -8.03
CA ALA A 67 -8.77 -13.10 -8.18
C ALA A 67 -8.26 -13.57 -6.83
N VAL A 68 -8.70 -14.75 -6.38
CA VAL A 68 -8.32 -15.38 -5.12
C VAL A 68 -7.82 -16.78 -5.40
N LEU A 69 -6.57 -17.06 -5.05
CA LEU A 69 -5.93 -18.36 -5.27
C LEU A 69 -5.43 -18.90 -3.94
N GLY A 70 -5.69 -20.18 -3.64
CA GLY A 70 -5.21 -20.74 -2.39
C GLY A 70 -5.41 -22.24 -2.27
N GLY A 71 -4.85 -22.79 -1.18
CA GLY A 71 -4.87 -24.21 -0.86
C GLY A 71 -6.24 -24.71 -0.40
N ALA A 72 -6.40 -26.05 -0.38
CA ALA A 72 -7.67 -26.70 -0.09
C ALA A 72 -8.31 -26.34 1.28
N ASN A 73 -7.51 -25.90 2.24
CA ASN A 73 -7.97 -25.60 3.60
C ASN A 73 -8.12 -24.09 3.89
N GLU A 74 -7.92 -23.26 2.89
CA GLU A 74 -8.01 -21.80 3.05
C GLU A 74 -9.45 -21.31 2.82
N PRO A 75 -9.94 -20.33 3.58
CA PRO A 75 -11.34 -19.88 3.53
C PRO A 75 -11.56 -18.86 2.39
N LEU A 76 -11.29 -19.26 1.14
CA LEU A 76 -11.29 -18.34 0.00
C LEU A 76 -12.65 -17.71 -0.27
N GLU A 77 -13.75 -18.45 -0.03
CA GLU A 77 -15.11 -17.92 -0.15
C GLU A 77 -15.41 -16.84 0.90
N GLN A 78 -14.81 -16.95 2.11
CA GLN A 78 -14.93 -15.92 3.13
C GLN A 78 -14.18 -14.66 2.72
N PHE A 79 -12.99 -14.80 2.12
CA PHE A 79 -12.25 -13.66 1.56
C PHE A 79 -13.02 -12.98 0.43
N ALA A 80 -13.69 -13.76 -0.42
CA ALA A 80 -14.55 -13.22 -1.46
C ALA A 80 -15.76 -12.47 -0.87
N ALA A 81 -16.42 -13.05 0.13
CA ALA A 81 -17.53 -12.43 0.82
C ALA A 81 -17.11 -11.10 1.48
N GLU A 82 -15.94 -11.05 2.10
CA GLU A 82 -15.38 -9.82 2.65
C GLU A 82 -15.05 -8.80 1.55
N ALA A 83 -14.45 -9.23 0.44
CA ALA A 83 -14.13 -8.37 -0.69
C ALA A 83 -15.37 -7.69 -1.31
N PHE A 84 -16.51 -8.37 -1.34
CA PHE A 84 -17.76 -7.76 -1.79
C PHE A 84 -18.13 -6.56 -0.92
N THR A 85 -17.95 -6.65 0.38
CA THR A 85 -18.25 -5.53 1.29
C THR A 85 -17.32 -4.33 1.07
N TYR A 86 -16.18 -4.50 0.42
CA TYR A 86 -15.24 -3.44 0.03
C TYR A 86 -15.36 -3.00 -1.43
N GLY A 87 -16.38 -3.49 -2.15
CA GLY A 87 -16.72 -2.94 -3.46
C GLY A 87 -16.48 -3.87 -4.66
N ALA A 88 -16.09 -5.14 -4.45
CA ALA A 88 -16.04 -6.12 -5.53
C ALA A 88 -17.46 -6.49 -6.02
N ASP A 89 -17.56 -6.87 -7.30
CA ASP A 89 -18.80 -7.35 -7.94
C ASP A 89 -18.73 -8.84 -8.25
N ASP A 90 -17.55 -9.34 -8.63
CA ASP A 90 -17.31 -10.73 -9.03
C ASP A 90 -16.05 -11.26 -8.35
N ALA A 91 -16.06 -12.52 -7.90
CA ALA A 91 -14.91 -13.22 -7.35
C ALA A 91 -14.56 -14.44 -8.21
N TYR A 92 -13.31 -14.53 -8.63
CA TYR A 92 -12.76 -15.66 -9.37
C TYR A 92 -11.83 -16.43 -8.46
N ILE A 93 -12.26 -17.62 -8.06
CA ILE A 93 -11.59 -18.44 -7.04
C ILE A 93 -10.95 -19.66 -7.68
N VAL A 94 -9.67 -19.89 -7.40
CA VAL A 94 -8.98 -21.15 -7.71
C VAL A 94 -8.56 -21.79 -6.40
N HIS A 95 -9.20 -22.91 -6.08
CA HIS A 95 -9.00 -23.67 -4.88
C HIS A 95 -8.32 -25.00 -5.26
N ASP A 96 -7.03 -25.15 -4.93
CA ASP A 96 -6.27 -26.34 -5.32
C ASP A 96 -5.20 -26.67 -4.25
N PRO A 97 -5.02 -27.94 -3.86
CA PRO A 97 -3.98 -28.33 -2.90
C PRO A 97 -2.56 -27.88 -3.27
N VAL A 98 -2.26 -27.78 -4.55
CA VAL A 98 -0.98 -27.29 -5.09
C VAL A 98 -0.70 -25.83 -4.73
N LEU A 99 -1.74 -25.04 -4.46
CA LEU A 99 -1.65 -23.65 -4.04
C LEU A 99 -1.46 -23.49 -2.52
N GLN A 100 -1.25 -24.59 -1.78
CA GLN A 100 -0.99 -24.51 -0.35
C GLN A 100 0.37 -23.84 -0.08
N GLY A 101 0.32 -22.61 0.42
CA GLY A 101 1.50 -21.75 0.54
C GLY A 101 1.98 -21.18 -0.80
N TYR A 102 2.47 -19.94 -0.74
CA TYR A 102 2.88 -19.23 -1.94
C TYR A 102 4.09 -19.87 -2.62
N ARG A 103 3.95 -20.19 -3.89
CA ARG A 103 5.02 -20.51 -4.87
C ARG A 103 4.72 -19.79 -6.17
N ASN A 104 5.74 -19.18 -6.76
CA ASN A 104 5.55 -18.32 -7.93
C ASN A 104 4.88 -19.04 -9.12
N GLU A 105 5.37 -20.25 -9.47
CA GLU A 105 4.91 -20.97 -10.67
C GLU A 105 3.41 -21.29 -10.65
N PRO A 106 2.84 -21.98 -9.63
CA PRO A 106 1.42 -22.32 -9.64
C PRO A 106 0.52 -21.09 -9.48
N PHE A 107 0.94 -20.08 -8.71
CA PHE A 107 0.18 -18.82 -8.61
C PHE A 107 0.19 -18.05 -9.93
N THR A 108 1.33 -17.99 -10.63
CA THR A 108 1.43 -17.38 -11.95
C THR A 108 0.50 -18.09 -12.94
N LYS A 109 0.53 -19.42 -12.98
CA LYS A 109 -0.36 -20.20 -13.85
C LYS A 109 -1.82 -19.94 -13.54
N GLY A 110 -2.23 -20.06 -12.28
CA GLY A 110 -3.62 -19.86 -11.85
C GLY A 110 -4.14 -18.48 -12.23
N LEU A 111 -3.36 -17.43 -11.94
CA LEU A 111 -3.76 -16.06 -12.23
C LEU A 111 -3.76 -15.75 -13.73
N THR A 112 -2.79 -16.25 -14.50
CA THR A 112 -2.75 -16.05 -15.96
C THR A 112 -3.87 -16.82 -16.68
N ASP A 113 -4.25 -18.00 -16.22
CA ASP A 113 -5.37 -18.75 -16.77
C ASP A 113 -6.71 -18.02 -16.54
N LEU A 114 -6.91 -17.46 -15.34
CA LEU A 114 -8.08 -16.62 -15.05
C LEU A 114 -8.11 -15.38 -15.95
N VAL A 115 -6.98 -14.68 -16.08
CA VAL A 115 -6.86 -13.49 -16.94
C VAL A 115 -7.15 -13.81 -18.41
N ASN A 116 -6.60 -14.89 -18.94
CA ASN A 116 -6.83 -15.31 -20.33
C ASN A 116 -8.29 -15.69 -20.58
N ARG A 117 -8.95 -16.31 -19.60
CA ARG A 117 -10.36 -16.73 -19.71
C ARG A 117 -11.35 -15.57 -19.60
N HIS A 118 -11.11 -14.64 -18.68
CA HIS A 118 -12.07 -13.59 -18.32
C HIS A 118 -11.70 -12.19 -18.82
N GLN A 119 -10.49 -11.99 -19.29
CA GLN A 119 -10.00 -10.81 -19.99
C GLN A 119 -10.25 -9.49 -19.25
N PRO A 120 -9.71 -9.30 -18.01
CA PRO A 120 -9.80 -8.02 -17.32
C PRO A 120 -8.98 -6.93 -18.05
N GLU A 121 -9.50 -5.69 -18.11
CA GLU A 121 -8.80 -4.56 -18.72
C GLU A 121 -7.62 -4.10 -17.86
N ILE A 122 -7.79 -4.12 -16.54
CA ILE A 122 -6.79 -3.71 -15.56
C ILE A 122 -6.65 -4.81 -14.51
N LEU A 123 -5.40 -5.08 -14.08
CA LEU A 123 -5.08 -6.01 -12.99
C LEU A 123 -4.16 -5.31 -11.98
N LEU A 124 -4.64 -5.19 -10.74
CA LEU A 124 -3.94 -4.55 -9.63
C LEU A 124 -3.46 -5.58 -8.61
N LEU A 125 -2.22 -5.41 -8.12
CA LEU A 125 -1.65 -6.23 -7.05
C LEU A 125 -1.00 -5.31 -6.00
N GLY A 126 -0.85 -5.79 -4.77
CA GLY A 126 -0.05 -5.10 -3.76
C GLY A 126 1.44 -5.08 -4.11
N ALA A 127 2.15 -4.01 -3.80
CA ALA A 127 3.61 -3.96 -3.92
C ALA A 127 4.29 -4.54 -2.66
N THR A 128 3.82 -5.67 -2.20
CA THR A 128 4.40 -6.52 -1.16
C THR A 128 5.50 -7.41 -1.74
N SER A 129 6.14 -8.24 -0.93
CA SER A 129 7.10 -9.22 -1.43
C SER A 129 6.44 -10.23 -2.37
N MET A 130 5.28 -10.78 -1.99
CA MET A 130 4.51 -11.71 -2.83
C MET A 130 3.97 -11.02 -4.08
N GLY A 131 3.33 -9.87 -3.92
CA GLY A 131 2.69 -9.21 -5.06
C GLY A 131 3.68 -8.71 -6.12
N ARG A 132 4.89 -8.27 -5.73
CA ARG A 132 5.95 -7.89 -6.69
C ARG A 132 6.49 -9.09 -7.45
N ASP A 133 6.71 -10.20 -6.77
CA ASP A 133 7.19 -11.44 -7.37
C ASP A 133 6.15 -12.00 -8.36
N LEU A 134 4.90 -12.11 -7.94
CA LEU A 134 3.80 -12.59 -8.77
C LEU A 134 3.52 -11.68 -9.97
N ALA A 135 3.43 -10.36 -9.74
CA ALA A 135 3.09 -9.42 -10.80
C ALA A 135 4.11 -9.43 -11.94
N GLY A 136 5.41 -9.56 -11.64
CA GLY A 136 6.48 -9.65 -12.63
C GLY A 136 6.32 -10.89 -13.50
N SER A 137 6.08 -12.04 -12.91
CA SER A 137 5.89 -13.32 -13.59
C SER A 137 4.62 -13.34 -14.44
N VAL A 138 3.50 -12.84 -13.90
CA VAL A 138 2.23 -12.73 -14.63
C VAL A 138 2.35 -11.79 -15.82
N ALA A 139 2.94 -10.61 -15.64
CA ALA A 139 3.13 -9.65 -16.74
C ALA A 139 4.01 -10.22 -17.86
N THR A 140 5.06 -10.95 -17.50
CA THR A 140 5.95 -11.62 -18.47
C THR A 140 5.22 -12.72 -19.23
N THR A 141 4.43 -13.55 -18.53
CA THR A 141 3.67 -14.65 -19.15
C THR A 141 2.57 -14.12 -20.08
N LEU A 142 1.90 -13.02 -19.71
CA LEU A 142 0.88 -12.38 -20.53
C LEU A 142 1.43 -11.44 -21.60
N LEU A 143 2.76 -11.25 -21.65
CA LEU A 143 3.45 -10.33 -22.57
C LEU A 143 2.88 -8.90 -22.48
N THR A 144 2.63 -8.41 -21.28
CA THR A 144 2.05 -7.07 -21.04
C THR A 144 2.98 -6.19 -20.20
N GLY A 145 2.65 -4.88 -20.11
CA GLY A 145 3.38 -3.93 -19.29
C GLY A 145 2.95 -3.95 -17.82
N LEU A 146 3.93 -3.79 -16.94
CA LEU A 146 3.73 -3.65 -15.49
C LEU A 146 4.34 -2.35 -14.98
N THR A 147 3.53 -1.50 -14.31
CA THR A 147 4.04 -0.35 -13.57
C THR A 147 4.16 -0.72 -12.10
N ALA A 148 5.39 -0.74 -11.58
CA ALA A 148 5.65 -1.17 -10.22
C ALA A 148 5.69 -0.01 -9.22
N ASP A 149 5.29 -0.27 -7.96
CA ASP A 149 5.40 0.65 -6.81
C ASP A 149 4.62 1.96 -6.98
N CYS A 150 3.43 1.88 -7.56
CA CYS A 150 2.58 3.04 -7.78
C CYS A 150 2.09 3.65 -6.47
N THR A 151 1.90 4.96 -6.50
CA THR A 151 1.34 5.76 -5.41
C THR A 151 0.05 6.48 -5.80
N GLU A 152 -0.28 6.49 -7.10
CA GLU A 152 -1.50 7.08 -7.62
C GLU A 152 -1.94 6.33 -8.88
N LEU A 153 -3.24 6.13 -9.05
CA LEU A 153 -3.86 5.50 -10.20
C LEU A 153 -5.02 6.37 -10.71
N ASN A 154 -5.05 6.62 -12.01
CA ASN A 154 -6.15 7.36 -12.66
C ASN A 154 -6.46 6.73 -14.01
N ILE A 155 -7.62 7.09 -14.59
CA ILE A 155 -7.93 6.81 -15.99
C ILE A 155 -7.68 8.06 -16.81
N ASP A 156 -6.83 7.94 -17.83
CA ASP A 156 -6.62 9.02 -18.79
C ASP A 156 -7.88 9.20 -19.66
N PRO A 157 -8.51 10.42 -19.64
CA PRO A 157 -9.77 10.63 -20.34
C PRO A 157 -9.68 10.46 -21.85
N ALA A 158 -8.51 10.72 -22.44
CA ALA A 158 -8.32 10.71 -23.89
C ALA A 158 -8.15 9.27 -24.43
N SER A 159 -7.37 8.44 -23.74
CA SER A 159 -7.06 7.08 -24.17
C SER A 159 -7.86 5.99 -23.44
N ARG A 160 -8.56 6.32 -22.35
CA ARG A 160 -9.17 5.38 -21.39
C ARG A 160 -8.16 4.39 -20.79
N ALA A 161 -6.88 4.72 -20.84
CA ALA A 161 -5.84 3.86 -20.30
C ALA A 161 -5.60 4.16 -18.81
N LEU A 162 -5.10 3.15 -18.10
CA LEU A 162 -4.61 3.32 -16.74
C LEU A 162 -3.38 4.22 -16.75
N ALA A 163 -3.46 5.36 -16.10
CA ALA A 163 -2.36 6.27 -15.81
C ALA A 163 -1.83 5.94 -14.41
N ALA A 164 -0.77 5.15 -14.35
CA ALA A 164 -0.16 4.68 -13.13
C ALA A 164 1.06 5.54 -12.77
N THR A 165 0.99 6.26 -11.66
CA THR A 165 2.04 7.19 -11.21
C THR A 165 2.87 6.57 -10.10
N ARG A 166 4.18 6.66 -10.25
CA ARG A 166 5.15 6.17 -9.27
C ARG A 166 6.25 7.20 -8.99
N PRO A 167 6.76 7.26 -7.76
CA PRO A 167 7.95 8.05 -7.47
C PRO A 167 9.20 7.40 -8.06
N THR A 168 10.07 8.24 -8.63
CA THR A 168 11.36 7.87 -9.20
C THR A 168 12.46 8.75 -8.60
N PHE A 169 13.73 8.38 -8.82
CA PHE A 169 14.89 9.12 -8.33
C PHE A 169 14.79 9.52 -6.85
N GLY A 170 14.47 8.53 -5.99
CA GLY A 170 14.37 8.77 -4.56
C GLY A 170 13.17 9.60 -4.12
N GLY A 171 12.10 9.65 -4.92
CA GLY A 171 10.88 10.42 -4.61
C GLY A 171 10.90 11.87 -5.09
N SER A 172 12.00 12.32 -5.71
CA SER A 172 12.12 13.70 -6.22
C SER A 172 11.35 13.96 -7.51
N LEU A 173 10.92 12.89 -8.20
CA LEU A 173 10.17 12.98 -9.46
C LEU A 173 9.03 11.96 -9.47
N LEU A 174 7.85 12.37 -9.90
CA LEU A 174 6.73 11.48 -10.18
C LEU A 174 6.70 11.16 -11.68
N CYS A 175 6.58 9.87 -11.99
CA CYS A 175 6.50 9.39 -13.37
C CYS A 175 5.18 8.68 -13.58
N THR A 176 4.36 9.18 -14.51
CA THR A 176 3.10 8.54 -14.92
C THR A 176 3.35 7.68 -16.15
N ILE A 177 3.02 6.40 -16.06
CA ILE A 177 3.26 5.39 -17.08
C ILE A 177 1.90 4.82 -17.53
N MET A 178 1.75 4.63 -18.84
CA MET A 178 0.55 4.05 -19.45
C MET A 178 0.91 2.91 -20.40
N THR A 179 0.23 1.78 -20.26
CA THR A 179 0.36 0.63 -21.18
C THR A 179 -0.75 0.69 -22.22
N LEU A 180 -0.50 1.39 -23.34
CA LEU A 180 -1.52 1.68 -24.34
C LEU A 180 -1.83 0.51 -25.27
N ALA A 181 -0.85 -0.34 -25.57
CA ALA A 181 -0.91 -1.36 -26.63
C ALA A 181 -1.18 -2.79 -26.13
N TYR A 182 -1.23 -3.02 -24.83
CA TYR A 182 -1.35 -4.36 -24.23
C TYR A 182 -2.43 -4.40 -23.14
N ARG A 183 -2.94 -5.60 -22.86
CA ARG A 183 -3.90 -5.90 -21.80
C ARG A 183 -3.56 -7.23 -21.12
N PRO A 184 -3.89 -7.37 -19.82
CA PRO A 184 -4.36 -6.30 -18.95
C PRO A 184 -3.28 -5.22 -18.74
N GLN A 185 -3.70 -4.01 -18.37
CA GLN A 185 -2.78 -2.99 -17.86
C GLN A 185 -2.50 -3.32 -16.40
N MET A 186 -1.24 -3.57 -16.07
CA MET A 186 -0.90 -4.04 -14.72
C MET A 186 -0.19 -2.97 -13.91
N ALA A 187 -0.53 -2.91 -12.63
CA ALA A 187 0.16 -2.08 -11.66
C ALA A 187 0.31 -2.79 -10.31
N THR A 188 1.47 -2.62 -9.66
CA THR A 188 1.56 -2.88 -8.22
C THR A 188 1.52 -1.57 -7.45
N VAL A 189 0.80 -1.56 -6.32
CA VAL A 189 0.59 -0.37 -5.49
C VAL A 189 1.15 -0.60 -4.10
N ARG A 190 1.86 0.39 -3.59
CA ARG A 190 2.43 0.31 -2.24
C ARG A 190 1.32 0.21 -1.20
N PRO A 191 1.45 -0.70 -0.22
CA PRO A 191 0.56 -0.73 0.93
C PRO A 191 0.52 0.62 1.65
N ARG A 192 -0.63 0.98 2.19
CA ARG A 192 -0.85 2.22 2.95
C ARG A 192 -0.78 3.52 2.16
N VAL A 193 -0.79 3.46 0.85
CA VAL A 193 -0.84 4.64 -0.02
C VAL A 193 -2.28 4.99 -0.40
N MET A 194 -3.08 3.98 -0.73
CA MET A 194 -4.49 4.20 -1.05
C MET A 194 -5.36 4.20 0.22
N PRO A 195 -6.42 5.02 0.27
CA PRO A 195 -7.32 5.03 1.42
C PRO A 195 -8.09 3.70 1.52
N MET A 196 -8.26 3.23 2.76
CA MET A 196 -9.15 2.10 3.03
C MET A 196 -10.59 2.50 2.67
N PRO A 197 -11.31 1.74 1.83
CA PRO A 197 -12.68 2.05 1.50
C PRO A 197 -13.62 1.83 2.70
N LEU A 198 -14.76 2.51 2.69
CA LEU A 198 -15.81 2.23 3.64
C LEU A 198 -16.43 0.86 3.34
N ARG A 199 -16.69 0.11 4.40
CA ARG A 199 -17.29 -1.22 4.31
C ARG A 199 -18.81 -1.11 4.19
N ASP A 200 -19.38 -1.75 3.16
CA ASP A 200 -20.83 -1.94 2.99
C ASP A 200 -21.16 -3.41 3.30
N ALA A 201 -21.68 -3.67 4.51
CA ALA A 201 -21.92 -5.02 4.98
C ALA A 201 -23.06 -5.76 4.23
N GLU A 202 -23.92 -5.03 3.52
CA GLU A 202 -25.06 -5.61 2.78
C GLU A 202 -24.68 -6.00 1.33
N ARG A 203 -23.49 -5.58 0.88
CA ARG A 203 -23.06 -5.83 -0.49
C ARG A 203 -22.69 -7.30 -0.69
N THR A 204 -23.19 -7.88 -1.76
CA THR A 204 -22.91 -9.25 -2.20
C THR A 204 -22.44 -9.23 -3.66
N GLY A 205 -21.88 -10.36 -4.13
CA GLY A 205 -21.39 -10.50 -5.51
C GLY A 205 -21.48 -11.92 -6.02
N ASN A 206 -20.96 -12.15 -7.22
CA ASN A 206 -20.96 -13.47 -7.85
C ASN A 206 -19.63 -14.19 -7.62
N ILE A 207 -19.69 -15.48 -7.36
CA ILE A 207 -18.50 -16.34 -7.24
C ILE A 207 -18.41 -17.24 -8.47
N VAL A 208 -17.24 -17.28 -9.08
CA VAL A 208 -16.89 -18.12 -10.22
C VAL A 208 -15.70 -18.98 -9.84
N HIS A 209 -15.85 -20.30 -9.84
CA HIS A 209 -14.77 -21.23 -9.56
C HIS A 209 -13.98 -21.56 -10.82
N GLY A 210 -12.66 -21.51 -10.68
CA GLY A 210 -11.69 -21.94 -11.69
C GLY A 210 -10.96 -23.21 -11.25
N THR A 211 -10.20 -23.77 -12.15
CA THR A 211 -9.33 -24.94 -11.90
C THR A 211 -7.88 -24.58 -12.23
N LEU A 212 -6.92 -25.06 -11.45
CA LEU A 212 -5.51 -24.81 -11.70
C LEU A 212 -4.97 -25.58 -12.91
N GLY A 213 -5.36 -26.86 -13.04
CA GLY A 213 -4.89 -27.74 -14.11
C GLY A 213 -3.36 -27.97 -14.07
N MET A 214 -2.77 -28.01 -12.90
CA MET A 214 -1.34 -28.26 -12.63
C MET A 214 -1.22 -29.25 -11.50
N VAL A 215 -0.24 -30.12 -11.56
CA VAL A 215 0.04 -31.10 -10.50
C VAL A 215 1.40 -30.82 -9.85
N GLU A 216 1.60 -31.33 -8.63
CA GLU A 216 2.82 -31.06 -7.86
C GLU A 216 4.12 -31.44 -8.60
N THR A 217 4.07 -32.46 -9.46
CA THR A 217 5.22 -32.89 -10.26
C THR A 217 5.64 -31.93 -11.36
N ASP A 218 4.78 -30.98 -11.71
CA ASP A 218 5.05 -29.97 -12.73
C ASP A 218 5.84 -28.78 -12.17
N ILE A 219 5.98 -28.70 -10.83
CA ILE A 219 6.53 -27.56 -10.12
C ILE A 219 7.99 -27.82 -9.74
N VAL A 220 8.88 -26.92 -10.12
CA VAL A 220 10.32 -27.04 -9.84
C VAL A 220 10.65 -26.70 -8.38
N THR A 221 9.87 -25.80 -7.76
CA THR A 221 10.10 -25.34 -6.39
C THR A 221 9.29 -26.16 -5.38
N ARG A 222 9.86 -26.41 -4.19
CA ARG A 222 9.18 -27.08 -3.09
C ARG A 222 9.29 -26.26 -1.82
N LEU A 223 8.16 -26.04 -1.15
CA LEU A 223 8.14 -25.49 0.21
C LEU A 223 8.57 -26.60 1.18
N LEU A 224 9.73 -26.45 1.82
CA LEU A 224 10.25 -27.45 2.77
C LEU A 224 9.66 -27.25 4.16
N ASP A 225 9.70 -26.03 4.66
CA ASP A 225 9.21 -25.69 5.99
C ASP A 225 8.95 -24.17 6.07
N PHE A 226 8.14 -23.79 7.04
CA PHE A 226 7.95 -22.41 7.45
C PHE A 226 8.30 -22.28 8.93
N ILE A 227 9.34 -21.50 9.19
CA ILE A 227 9.80 -21.20 10.55
C ILE A 227 9.25 -19.82 10.93
N PRO A 228 8.17 -19.74 11.74
CA PRO A 228 7.71 -18.46 12.23
C PRO A 228 8.79 -17.83 13.11
N ASP A 229 9.07 -16.55 12.90
CA ASP A 229 9.94 -15.80 13.80
C ASP A 229 9.25 -15.67 15.17
N ALA A 230 9.61 -16.55 16.11
CA ALA A 230 9.06 -16.57 17.47
C ALA A 230 9.56 -15.39 18.34
N SER A 231 10.64 -14.70 17.91
CA SER A 231 11.21 -13.55 18.64
C SER A 231 10.48 -12.24 18.36
N SER A 232 9.61 -12.22 17.36
CA SER A 232 8.88 -11.02 17.00
C SER A 232 7.64 -10.86 17.88
N ASN A 233 7.78 -10.11 18.97
CA ASN A 233 6.76 -9.11 19.27
C ASN A 233 6.63 -8.28 17.99
N ARG A 234 5.79 -8.75 17.04
CA ARG A 234 5.74 -8.20 15.68
C ARG A 234 5.45 -6.72 15.80
N ILE A 235 6.48 -5.93 15.59
CA ILE A 235 6.35 -4.48 15.45
C ILE A 235 5.46 -4.27 14.23
N ASN A 236 4.18 -4.07 14.50
CA ASN A 236 3.15 -3.97 13.46
C ASN A 236 3.05 -2.53 12.94
N LEU A 237 4.20 -1.88 12.80
CA LEU A 237 4.31 -0.47 12.46
C LEU A 237 3.50 -0.06 11.21
N PRO A 238 3.50 -0.83 10.10
CA PRO A 238 2.69 -0.48 8.93
C PRO A 238 1.18 -0.51 9.19
N TYR A 239 0.73 -1.23 10.21
CA TYR A 239 -0.70 -1.42 10.50
C TYR A 239 -1.17 -0.71 11.76
N ALA A 240 -0.29 0.05 12.41
CA ALA A 240 -0.64 0.80 13.59
C ALA A 240 -1.54 2.00 13.26
N ASP A 241 -2.65 2.16 14.00
CA ASP A 241 -3.52 3.33 13.90
C ASP A 241 -2.89 4.59 14.49
N VAL A 242 -1.98 4.42 15.44
CA VAL A 242 -1.23 5.50 16.10
C VAL A 242 0.26 5.17 16.06
N ILE A 243 1.07 6.12 15.64
CA ILE A 243 2.54 6.00 15.66
C ILE A 243 3.14 7.20 16.37
N VAL A 244 3.96 6.92 17.38
CA VAL A 244 4.84 7.93 18.02
C VAL A 244 6.25 7.71 17.53
N SER A 245 6.76 8.61 16.70
CA SER A 245 8.06 8.46 16.05
C SER A 245 9.10 9.38 16.64
N GLY A 246 10.28 8.83 16.91
CA GLY A 246 11.41 9.55 17.47
C GLY A 246 12.51 9.87 16.45
N GLY A 247 13.06 11.08 16.54
CA GLY A 247 14.24 11.51 15.80
C GLY A 247 15.44 11.79 16.70
N LYS A 248 16.54 12.25 16.09
CA LYS A 248 17.76 12.63 16.83
C LYS A 248 17.55 13.74 17.86
N GLY A 249 16.44 14.49 17.77
CA GLY A 249 16.04 15.48 18.78
C GLY A 249 15.70 14.88 20.16
N LEU A 250 15.51 13.54 20.26
CA LEU A 250 15.42 12.83 21.54
C LEU A 250 16.76 12.67 22.25
N LYS A 251 17.87 12.99 21.57
CA LYS A 251 19.25 13.10 22.07
C LYS A 251 19.94 11.80 22.47
N SER A 252 19.22 10.82 23.01
CA SER A 252 19.80 9.53 23.44
C SER A 252 18.82 8.38 23.30
N PRO A 253 19.31 7.10 23.28
CA PRO A 253 18.44 5.92 23.19
C PRO A 253 17.51 5.78 24.41
N GLU A 254 17.95 6.18 25.61
CA GLU A 254 17.14 6.10 26.84
C GLU A 254 15.88 6.97 26.72
N ASN A 255 15.99 8.10 26.05
CA ASN A 255 14.87 9.02 25.87
C ASN A 255 13.80 8.49 24.90
N PHE A 256 14.09 7.44 24.11
CA PHE A 256 13.05 6.74 23.33
C PHE A 256 11.99 6.12 24.22
N GLN A 257 12.30 5.85 25.49
CA GLN A 257 11.32 5.37 26.45
C GLN A 257 10.09 6.29 26.53
N LEU A 258 10.27 7.60 26.39
CA LEU A 258 9.18 8.58 26.38
C LEU A 258 8.21 8.36 25.19
N ALA A 259 8.75 7.98 24.03
CA ALA A 259 7.94 7.65 22.86
C ALA A 259 7.19 6.32 23.07
N PHE A 260 7.84 5.31 23.65
CA PHE A 260 7.20 4.03 24.00
C PHE A 260 6.06 4.22 25.01
N GLU A 261 6.27 5.02 26.03
CA GLU A 261 5.27 5.31 27.05
C GLU A 261 4.03 6.01 26.48
N LEU A 262 4.24 7.01 25.62
CA LEU A 262 3.13 7.71 24.96
C LEU A 262 2.41 6.79 23.97
N ALA A 263 3.14 6.02 23.17
CA ALA A 263 2.55 5.05 22.24
C ALA A 263 1.70 4.02 22.97
N ASN A 264 2.18 3.50 24.09
CA ASN A 264 1.43 2.53 24.90
C ASN A 264 0.10 3.11 25.46
N VAL A 265 0.10 4.36 25.92
CA VAL A 265 -1.11 5.05 26.40
C VAL A 265 -2.15 5.20 25.27
N LEU A 266 -1.67 5.42 24.05
CA LEU A 266 -2.51 5.62 22.86
C LEU A 266 -2.87 4.30 22.14
N GLY A 267 -2.35 3.15 22.60
CA GLY A 267 -2.53 1.85 21.93
C GLY A 267 -1.84 1.79 20.57
N GLY A 268 -0.72 2.50 20.42
CA GLY A 268 0.01 2.65 19.18
C GLY A 268 1.40 2.01 19.19
N GLU A 269 2.13 2.18 18.09
CA GLU A 269 3.48 1.69 17.87
C GLU A 269 4.51 2.82 17.89
N VAL A 270 5.80 2.44 18.10
CA VAL A 270 6.91 3.39 18.05
C VAL A 270 7.66 3.27 16.74
N GLY A 271 7.74 4.39 16.02
CA GLY A 271 8.56 4.56 14.83
C GLY A 271 9.87 5.32 15.11
N ALA A 272 10.78 5.30 14.15
CA ALA A 272 12.04 6.03 14.24
C ALA A 272 12.55 6.50 12.87
N THR A 273 13.37 7.56 12.91
CA THR A 273 14.11 7.99 11.73
C THR A 273 15.34 7.09 11.49
N ARG A 274 15.79 6.98 10.25
CA ARG A 274 16.99 6.22 9.86
C ARG A 274 18.23 6.55 10.73
N PRO A 275 18.55 7.81 11.04
CA PRO A 275 19.70 8.13 11.89
C PRO A 275 19.63 7.54 13.31
N CYS A 276 18.43 7.32 13.85
CA CYS A 276 18.26 6.69 15.17
C CYS A 276 18.48 5.19 15.09
N VAL A 277 17.96 4.54 14.05
CA VAL A 277 18.18 3.11 13.78
C VAL A 277 19.66 2.83 13.52
N GLN A 278 20.31 3.62 12.66
CA GLN A 278 21.74 3.47 12.37
C GLN A 278 22.64 3.68 13.60
N ALA A 279 22.20 4.48 14.57
CA ALA A 279 22.88 4.66 15.84
C ALA A 279 22.57 3.56 16.87
N GLY A 280 21.78 2.55 16.51
CA GLY A 280 21.39 1.44 17.40
C GLY A 280 20.46 1.84 18.55
N TRP A 281 19.71 2.96 18.40
CA TRP A 281 18.79 3.42 19.45
C TRP A 281 17.50 2.59 19.50
N VAL A 282 17.07 2.07 18.36
CA VAL A 282 15.92 1.18 18.20
C VAL A 282 16.17 0.18 17.08
N GLU A 283 15.37 -0.87 17.02
CA GLU A 283 15.44 -1.94 16.01
C GLU A 283 15.17 -1.40 14.59
N GLY A 284 15.79 -2.03 13.58
CA GLY A 284 15.63 -1.67 12.16
C GLY A 284 14.19 -1.70 11.67
N GLU A 285 13.38 -2.57 12.23
CA GLU A 285 11.96 -2.73 11.91
C GLU A 285 11.09 -1.52 12.25
N ARG A 286 11.58 -0.63 13.14
CA ARG A 286 10.91 0.63 13.51
C ARG A 286 11.23 1.77 12.56
N GLN A 287 12.07 1.55 11.54
CA GLN A 287 12.45 2.60 10.62
C GLN A 287 11.27 3.03 9.74
N VAL A 288 10.92 4.32 9.80
CA VAL A 288 9.94 4.97 8.90
C VAL A 288 10.68 5.83 7.88
N GLY A 289 10.29 5.72 6.61
CA GLY A 289 10.85 6.53 5.53
C GLY A 289 11.06 5.73 4.24
N GLN A 290 11.70 6.36 3.27
CA GLN A 290 11.93 5.83 1.93
C GLN A 290 12.63 4.45 1.91
N THR A 291 13.60 4.23 2.79
CA THR A 291 14.36 2.98 2.91
C THR A 291 13.87 2.10 4.08
N GLY A 292 12.83 2.52 4.75
CA GLY A 292 12.15 1.81 5.83
C GLY A 292 10.72 1.46 5.46
N LYS A 293 9.87 1.44 6.48
CA LYS A 293 8.43 1.17 6.29
C LYS A 293 7.70 2.46 5.90
N THR A 294 6.75 2.34 4.98
CA THR A 294 5.75 3.36 4.71
C THR A 294 4.54 3.08 5.59
N VAL A 295 4.05 4.13 6.25
CA VAL A 295 2.97 4.04 7.24
C VAL A 295 1.88 5.06 6.92
N ARG A 296 0.62 4.72 7.26
CA ARG A 296 -0.53 5.62 7.16
C ARG A 296 -1.40 5.49 8.41
N PRO A 297 -0.90 5.94 9.57
CA PRO A 297 -1.71 5.92 10.79
C PRO A 297 -2.77 7.03 10.75
N LYS A 298 -3.81 6.87 11.58
CA LYS A 298 -4.76 7.95 11.89
C LYS A 298 -4.09 9.11 12.61
N LEU A 299 -3.06 8.80 13.44
CA LEU A 299 -2.28 9.78 14.17
C LEU A 299 -0.78 9.45 14.11
N TYR A 300 0.01 10.39 13.63
CA TYR A 300 1.47 10.33 13.62
C TYR A 300 2.05 11.46 14.47
N ILE A 301 2.74 11.12 15.56
CA ILE A 301 3.41 12.09 16.42
C ILE A 301 4.92 12.05 16.12
N ALA A 302 5.46 13.12 15.53
CA ALA A 302 6.85 13.25 15.14
C ALA A 302 7.62 14.03 16.21
N ALA A 303 8.39 13.33 17.08
CA ALA A 303 9.11 13.92 18.20
C ALA A 303 10.60 14.10 17.89
N GLY A 304 11.06 15.36 17.79
CA GLY A 304 12.46 15.67 17.50
C GLY A 304 12.93 15.21 16.13
N ILE A 305 12.05 15.27 15.13
CA ILE A 305 12.28 14.91 13.73
C ILE A 305 12.38 16.18 12.89
N SER A 306 13.38 16.27 12.00
CA SER A 306 13.58 17.45 11.16
C SER A 306 12.61 17.56 9.99
N GLY A 307 12.08 16.43 9.48
CA GLY A 307 11.18 16.42 8.33
C GLY A 307 11.89 16.31 6.97
N ALA A 308 13.10 15.73 6.95
CA ALA A 308 13.79 15.44 5.69
C ALA A 308 12.90 14.60 4.75
N ILE A 309 13.01 14.84 3.43
CA ILE A 309 12.14 14.21 2.41
C ILE A 309 12.16 12.69 2.48
N GLN A 310 13.30 12.08 2.84
CA GLN A 310 13.43 10.63 2.99
C GLN A 310 12.58 10.04 4.12
N HIS A 311 12.29 10.83 5.15
CA HIS A 311 11.37 10.44 6.22
C HIS A 311 9.94 10.78 5.84
N ARG A 312 9.71 11.96 5.28
CA ARG A 312 8.42 12.48 4.85
C ARG A 312 7.67 11.49 3.96
N VAL A 313 8.30 10.96 2.90
CA VAL A 313 7.67 10.01 1.96
C VAL A 313 7.20 8.71 2.61
N GLY A 314 7.67 8.40 3.81
CA GLY A 314 7.22 7.23 4.57
C GLY A 314 6.02 7.48 5.48
N MET A 315 5.60 8.75 5.71
CA MET A 315 4.57 9.05 6.70
C MET A 315 3.62 10.21 6.33
N GLU A 316 3.87 10.92 5.22
CA GLU A 316 3.07 12.09 4.83
C GLU A 316 1.58 11.78 4.54
N SER A 317 1.27 10.49 4.30
CA SER A 317 -0.11 10.02 4.09
C SER A 317 -0.87 9.78 5.41
N ALA A 318 -0.30 10.05 6.59
CA ALA A 318 -1.00 9.96 7.87
C ALA A 318 -2.18 10.95 7.91
N ASP A 319 -3.31 10.55 8.51
CA ASP A 319 -4.51 11.39 8.54
C ASP A 319 -4.28 12.64 9.40
N VAL A 320 -3.57 12.51 10.53
CA VAL A 320 -3.17 13.62 11.40
C VAL A 320 -1.68 13.51 11.74
N ILE A 321 -0.94 14.58 11.49
CA ILE A 321 0.50 14.69 11.83
C ILE A 321 0.67 15.78 12.90
N VAL A 322 1.24 15.39 14.04
CA VAL A 322 1.65 16.30 15.12
C VAL A 322 3.18 16.34 15.15
N ALA A 323 3.76 17.51 14.95
CA ALA A 323 5.22 17.70 14.96
C ALA A 323 5.69 18.41 16.22
N ILE A 324 6.76 17.92 16.83
CA ILE A 324 7.42 18.53 18.00
C ILE A 324 8.88 18.72 17.63
N ASN A 325 9.32 19.98 17.55
CA ASN A 325 10.72 20.31 17.28
C ASN A 325 11.09 21.61 17.98
N THR A 326 12.35 21.75 18.39
CA THR A 326 12.89 22.99 18.99
C THR A 326 13.19 24.05 17.96
N ASP A 327 13.44 23.68 16.69
CA ASP A 327 13.67 24.60 15.60
C ASP A 327 12.33 24.99 14.96
N PRO A 328 11.89 26.24 15.06
CA PRO A 328 10.64 26.69 14.45
C PRO A 328 10.63 26.63 12.90
N ASN A 329 11.81 26.56 12.28
CA ASN A 329 11.96 26.46 10.83
C ASN A 329 12.22 25.05 10.33
N ALA A 330 12.06 24.04 11.19
CA ALA A 330 12.23 22.66 10.77
C ALA A 330 11.22 22.28 9.67
N PRO A 331 11.66 21.65 8.55
CA PRO A 331 10.80 21.30 7.42
C PRO A 331 9.58 20.41 7.79
N ILE A 332 9.63 19.75 8.97
CA ILE A 332 8.48 18.96 9.45
C ILE A 332 7.22 19.82 9.61
N PHE A 333 7.36 21.09 9.94
CA PHE A 333 6.23 21.99 10.13
C PHE A 333 5.54 22.41 8.83
N ASP A 334 6.21 22.26 7.67
CA ASP A 334 5.63 22.60 6.36
C ASP A 334 4.46 21.67 5.97
N PHE A 335 4.39 20.48 6.57
CA PHE A 335 3.38 19.48 6.25
C PHE A 335 2.70 18.86 7.49
N ALA A 336 3.03 19.30 8.70
CA ALA A 336 2.34 18.89 9.91
C ALA A 336 1.00 19.60 10.04
N HIS A 337 -0.03 18.87 10.52
CA HIS A 337 -1.34 19.47 10.83
C HIS A 337 -1.29 20.29 12.12
N TYR A 338 -0.47 19.86 13.07
CA TYR A 338 -0.24 20.56 14.34
C TYR A 338 1.26 20.62 14.63
N GLY A 339 1.75 21.81 14.98
CA GLY A 339 3.16 22.04 15.31
C GLY A 339 3.32 22.54 16.75
N ILE A 340 4.25 21.93 17.49
CA ILE A 340 4.65 22.36 18.83
C ILE A 340 6.12 22.73 18.76
N VAL A 341 6.45 24.04 18.84
CA VAL A 341 7.81 24.49 18.96
C VAL A 341 8.27 24.33 20.42
N GLY A 342 9.04 23.27 20.69
CA GLY A 342 9.42 22.94 22.06
C GLY A 342 10.34 21.72 22.15
N ASN A 343 10.85 21.48 23.36
CA ASN A 343 11.69 20.33 23.63
C ASN A 343 10.84 19.05 23.78
N ALA A 344 11.04 18.08 22.89
CA ALA A 344 10.31 16.80 22.90
C ALA A 344 10.41 16.07 24.26
N LEU A 345 11.53 16.22 24.98
CA LEU A 345 11.71 15.59 26.30
C LEU A 345 10.78 16.17 27.38
N GLN A 346 10.26 17.38 27.19
CA GLN A 346 9.27 18.02 28.06
C GLN A 346 7.85 17.83 27.56
N VAL A 347 7.66 17.89 26.22
CA VAL A 347 6.35 17.82 25.60
C VAL A 347 5.78 16.42 25.65
N LEU A 348 6.56 15.35 25.41
CA LEU A 348 6.08 13.97 25.43
C LEU A 348 5.47 13.55 26.79
N PRO A 349 6.13 13.80 27.94
CA PRO A 349 5.52 13.50 29.24
C PRO A 349 4.22 14.28 29.49
N ALA A 350 4.18 15.56 29.10
CA ALA A 350 2.99 16.40 29.27
C ALA A 350 1.82 15.89 28.41
N LEU A 351 2.09 15.51 27.14
CA LEU A 351 1.08 14.88 26.28
C LEU A 351 0.59 13.55 26.86
N LYS A 352 1.51 12.70 27.35
CA LYS A 352 1.14 11.43 28.00
C LYS A 352 0.17 11.67 29.14
N GLN A 353 0.47 12.61 30.04
CA GLN A 353 -0.41 12.93 31.16
C GLN A 353 -1.78 13.42 30.70
N ALA A 354 -1.83 14.35 29.74
CA ALA A 354 -3.07 14.90 29.21
C ALA A 354 -3.94 13.82 28.55
N PHE A 355 -3.34 12.90 27.79
CA PHE A 355 -4.07 11.79 27.18
C PHE A 355 -4.60 10.80 28.22
N VAL A 356 -3.83 10.45 29.23
CA VAL A 356 -4.28 9.57 30.33
C VAL A 356 -5.51 10.18 30.99
N GLU A 357 -5.45 11.46 31.38
CA GLU A 357 -6.57 12.16 32.03
C GLU A 357 -7.81 12.19 31.13
N HIS A 358 -7.62 12.50 29.84
CA HIS A 358 -8.74 12.59 28.90
C HIS A 358 -9.39 11.23 28.60
N LEU A 359 -8.59 10.17 28.42
CA LEU A 359 -9.09 8.82 28.18
C LEU A 359 -9.80 8.24 29.39
N THR A 360 -9.33 8.54 30.60
CA THR A 360 -9.98 8.13 31.86
C THR A 360 -11.38 8.77 31.97
N ARG A 361 -11.47 10.10 31.79
CA ARG A 361 -12.76 10.81 31.81
C ARG A 361 -13.76 10.26 30.77
N ARG A 362 -13.29 9.95 29.56
CA ARG A 362 -14.16 9.36 28.52
C ARG A 362 -14.69 7.98 28.90
N ARG A 363 -13.88 7.15 29.54
CA ARG A 363 -14.31 5.83 30.02
C ARG A 363 -15.35 5.95 31.14
N GLU A 364 -15.17 6.89 32.06
CA GLU A 364 -16.13 7.18 33.14
C GLU A 364 -17.45 7.73 32.61
N GLN A 365 -17.46 8.45 31.48
CA GLN A 365 -18.68 8.97 30.86
C GLN A 365 -19.41 7.93 30.00
N ALA A 366 -18.75 6.86 29.60
CA ALA A 366 -19.28 5.80 28.73
C ALA A 366 -19.76 4.56 29.53
N ALA A 367 -19.46 4.50 30.86
CA ALA A 367 -19.91 3.49 31.82
C ALA A 367 -21.15 3.94 32.57
#